data_19940e1cce1b36957e0690a8bbd7910f
#
_entry.id   19940e1cce1b36957e0690a8bbd7910f
#
_cell.length_a   1.000
_cell.length_b   1.000
_cell.length_c   1.000
_cell.angle_alpha   90.00
_cell.angle_beta   90.00
_cell.angle_gamma   90.00
#
_symmetry.space_group_name_H-M   'P 1'
#
loop_
_entity.id
_entity.type
_entity.pdbx_description
1 polymer ?
#
loop_
_entity_poly.entity_id
_entity_poly.type
_entity_poly.pdbx_seq_one_letter_code
_entity_poly.pdbx_strand_id
1 'polypeptide(L)'
;MSSNSWYVSLAEMIGVIGDDAFCLTFANLCETMTGYDSTVIIALVENHKPALVFSNLTPEDELTTLSTYFDGAYLLDPFYNLYKKGADEGVYRLKEVAPELFIETEYYKRYFKNTRIVDETVILVKISKAVTLGVAFGIRKGDVPRGFKIQEMRETFPIFASAARQHWSRENQLSPLLDDDLNHGQFGSTLDAAFKNFGTEYLTMRECEVVRLILKGYSSKAIANLL
;
A
#
# COMPACT_ATOMS: atom_id res chain seq x y z
N MET A 1 -24.11 4.70 -11.60
CA MET A 1 -23.81 3.56 -12.50
C MET A 1 -24.98 2.63 -12.49
N SER A 2 -25.37 2.02 -13.62
CA SER A 2 -26.34 0.93 -13.61
C SER A 2 -25.68 -0.28 -12.97
N SER A 3 -26.39 -0.98 -12.07
CA SER A 3 -25.91 -2.21 -11.39
C SER A 3 -25.43 -3.31 -12.37
N ASN A 4 -25.77 -3.18 -13.65
CA ASN A 4 -25.39 -4.14 -14.69
C ASN A 4 -23.93 -4.01 -15.15
N SER A 5 -23.30 -2.83 -15.04
CA SER A 5 -21.92 -2.59 -15.49
C SER A 5 -20.88 -3.26 -14.59
N TRP A 6 -21.08 -3.22 -13.30
CA TRP A 6 -20.17 -3.79 -12.30
C TRP A 6 -20.10 -5.32 -12.36
N TYR A 7 -21.25 -6.01 -12.51
CA TYR A 7 -21.25 -7.47 -12.62
C TYR A 7 -20.53 -7.97 -13.88
N VAL A 8 -20.57 -7.21 -14.97
CA VAL A 8 -19.83 -7.52 -16.19
C VAL A 8 -18.33 -7.40 -15.93
N SER A 9 -17.87 -6.28 -15.37
CA SER A 9 -16.45 -6.08 -15.04
C SER A 9 -15.94 -7.11 -14.01
N LEU A 10 -16.78 -7.50 -13.06
CA LEU A 10 -16.45 -8.57 -12.12
C LEU A 10 -16.27 -9.92 -12.84
N ALA A 11 -17.18 -10.27 -13.76
CA ALA A 11 -17.07 -11.50 -14.53
C ALA A 11 -15.83 -11.50 -15.44
N GLU A 12 -15.50 -10.35 -16.05
CA GLU A 12 -14.27 -10.17 -16.83
C GLU A 12 -13.02 -10.41 -15.97
N MET A 13 -12.94 -9.81 -14.78
CA MET A 13 -11.82 -10.03 -13.87
C MET A 13 -11.70 -11.51 -13.45
N ILE A 14 -12.79 -12.18 -13.14
CA ILE A 14 -12.78 -13.61 -12.79
C ILE A 14 -12.30 -14.46 -13.97
N GLY A 15 -12.71 -14.11 -15.19
CA GLY A 15 -12.36 -14.83 -16.41
C GLY A 15 -10.86 -14.80 -16.76
N VAL A 16 -10.11 -13.82 -16.24
CA VAL A 16 -8.67 -13.66 -16.49
C VAL A 16 -7.79 -14.04 -15.29
N ILE A 17 -8.35 -14.74 -14.29
CA ILE A 17 -7.57 -15.27 -13.17
C ILE A 17 -6.50 -16.23 -13.67
N GLY A 18 -5.23 -15.92 -13.40
CA GLY A 18 -4.07 -16.67 -13.86
C GLY A 18 -3.44 -16.12 -15.12
N ASP A 19 -4.03 -15.13 -15.77
CA ASP A 19 -3.50 -14.49 -16.97
C ASP A 19 -2.82 -13.14 -16.63
N ASP A 20 -1.89 -12.68 -17.47
CA ASP A 20 -1.19 -11.39 -17.31
C ASP A 20 -2.16 -10.19 -17.31
N ALA A 21 -3.33 -10.34 -17.91
CA ALA A 21 -4.38 -9.32 -17.92
C ALA A 21 -5.07 -9.10 -16.55
N PHE A 22 -4.84 -9.98 -15.58
CA PHE A 22 -5.56 -9.93 -14.30
C PHE A 22 -5.36 -8.61 -13.55
N CYS A 23 -4.12 -8.17 -13.38
CA CYS A 23 -3.82 -6.96 -12.61
C CYS A 23 -4.50 -5.72 -13.21
N LEU A 24 -4.45 -5.57 -14.53
CA LEU A 24 -5.10 -4.45 -15.22
C LEU A 24 -6.62 -4.52 -15.11
N THR A 25 -7.21 -5.72 -15.31
CA THR A 25 -8.66 -5.90 -15.23
C THR A 25 -9.18 -5.70 -13.81
N PHE A 26 -8.42 -6.15 -12.82
CA PHE A 26 -8.70 -5.92 -11.41
C PHE A 26 -8.65 -4.42 -11.04
N ALA A 27 -7.60 -3.70 -11.50
CA ALA A 27 -7.49 -2.26 -11.33
C ALA A 27 -8.69 -1.52 -11.95
N ASN A 28 -9.04 -1.83 -13.20
CA ASN A 28 -10.18 -1.22 -13.90
C ASN A 28 -11.51 -1.46 -13.18
N LEU A 29 -11.72 -2.66 -12.61
CA LEU A 29 -12.91 -2.94 -11.80
C LEU A 29 -12.94 -2.05 -10.56
N CYS A 30 -11.83 -1.94 -9.83
CA CYS A 30 -11.76 -1.11 -8.63
C CYS A 30 -11.92 0.37 -8.94
N GLU A 31 -11.32 0.87 -10.00
CA GLU A 31 -11.49 2.25 -10.48
C GLU A 31 -12.95 2.54 -10.88
N THR A 32 -13.57 1.60 -11.56
CA THR A 32 -14.99 1.68 -11.91
C THR A 32 -15.90 1.77 -10.67
N MET A 33 -15.57 1.05 -9.60
CA MET A 33 -16.32 1.07 -8.34
C MET A 33 -16.09 2.33 -7.53
N THR A 34 -14.86 2.83 -7.51
CA THR A 34 -14.44 3.91 -6.62
C THR A 34 -14.41 5.27 -7.29
N GLY A 35 -14.20 5.29 -8.61
CA GLY A 35 -13.89 6.50 -9.37
C GLY A 35 -12.47 7.01 -9.12
N TYR A 36 -11.59 6.23 -8.51
CA TYR A 36 -10.17 6.53 -8.39
C TYR A 36 -9.50 6.33 -9.75
N ASP A 37 -8.39 7.00 -9.99
CA ASP A 37 -7.76 7.11 -11.30
C ASP A 37 -6.33 6.54 -11.34
N SER A 38 -5.90 5.89 -10.28
CA SER A 38 -4.59 5.24 -10.21
C SER A 38 -4.61 4.02 -9.31
N THR A 39 -3.88 2.98 -9.74
CA THR A 39 -3.71 1.73 -9.00
C THR A 39 -2.26 1.30 -9.01
N VAL A 40 -1.75 0.98 -7.82
CA VAL A 40 -0.42 0.36 -7.62
C VAL A 40 -0.59 -0.88 -6.76
N ILE A 41 -0.03 -2.01 -7.21
CA ILE A 41 0.00 -3.26 -6.45
C ILE A 41 1.44 -3.52 -6.02
N ILE A 42 1.66 -3.71 -4.73
CA ILE A 42 2.96 -4.04 -4.14
C ILE A 42 2.89 -5.35 -3.37
N ALA A 43 3.96 -6.12 -3.42
CA ALA A 43 4.16 -7.27 -2.55
C ALA A 43 4.90 -6.84 -1.28
N LEU A 44 4.35 -7.21 -0.13
CA LEU A 44 4.88 -6.97 1.20
C LEU A 44 5.33 -8.31 1.78
N VAL A 45 6.61 -8.44 2.06
CA VAL A 45 7.21 -9.64 2.66
C VAL A 45 7.97 -9.23 3.91
N GLU A 46 7.88 -10.05 4.95
CA GLU A 46 8.55 -9.74 6.20
C GLU A 46 10.07 -9.67 6.00
N ASN A 47 10.69 -8.60 6.53
CA ASN A 47 12.13 -8.32 6.43
C ASN A 47 12.67 -8.09 5.01
N HIS A 48 11.79 -7.88 4.03
CA HIS A 48 12.15 -7.48 2.68
C HIS A 48 11.62 -6.08 2.37
N LYS A 49 12.25 -5.43 1.39
CA LYS A 49 11.74 -4.20 0.79
C LYS A 49 10.44 -4.51 0.04
N PRO A 50 9.43 -3.61 0.05
CA PRO A 50 8.27 -3.78 -0.81
C PRO A 50 8.67 -3.92 -2.28
N ALA A 51 8.05 -4.83 -3.01
CA ALA A 51 8.30 -5.05 -4.44
C ALA A 51 7.09 -4.63 -5.28
N LEU A 52 7.34 -3.99 -6.43
CA LEU A 52 6.28 -3.61 -7.38
C LEU A 52 5.76 -4.86 -8.10
N VAL A 53 4.45 -5.06 -8.06
CA VAL A 53 3.75 -6.12 -8.81
C VAL A 53 3.08 -5.54 -10.06
N PHE A 54 2.42 -4.39 -9.92
CA PHE A 54 1.68 -3.74 -11.01
C PHE A 54 1.52 -2.24 -10.73
N SER A 55 1.53 -1.46 -11.81
CA SER A 55 1.20 -0.05 -11.79
C SER A 55 0.46 0.32 -13.09
N ASN A 56 -0.58 1.15 -12.99
CA ASN A 56 -1.20 1.80 -14.15
C ASN A 56 -0.86 3.29 -14.25
N LEU A 57 0.16 3.72 -13.51
CA LEU A 57 0.65 5.08 -13.59
C LEU A 57 1.27 5.37 -14.96
N THR A 58 1.29 6.65 -15.34
CA THR A 58 2.09 7.04 -16.51
C THR A 58 3.58 6.78 -16.23
N PRO A 59 4.42 6.53 -17.25
CA PRO A 59 5.85 6.30 -17.05
C PRO A 59 6.54 7.43 -16.28
N GLU A 60 6.12 8.69 -16.47
CA GLU A 60 6.64 9.85 -15.75
C GLU A 60 6.25 9.82 -14.26
N ASP A 61 4.98 9.54 -13.97
CA ASP A 61 4.46 9.43 -12.60
C ASP A 61 5.06 8.22 -11.89
N GLU A 62 5.24 7.10 -12.59
CA GLU A 62 5.86 5.90 -12.06
C GLU A 62 7.31 6.18 -11.64
N LEU A 63 8.11 6.76 -12.54
CA LEU A 63 9.50 7.09 -12.27
C LEU A 63 9.63 8.04 -11.06
N THR A 64 8.81 9.07 -10.98
CA THR A 64 8.90 10.08 -9.91
C THR A 64 8.33 9.60 -8.59
N THR A 65 7.26 8.81 -8.62
CA THR A 65 6.54 8.35 -7.43
C THR A 65 7.16 7.08 -6.86
N LEU A 66 7.29 6.02 -7.68
CA LEU A 66 7.69 4.71 -7.19
C LEU A 66 9.18 4.64 -6.85
N SER A 67 10.07 5.32 -7.61
CA SER A 67 11.49 5.36 -7.24
C SER A 67 11.68 5.90 -5.83
N THR A 68 11.10 7.07 -5.54
CA THR A 68 11.19 7.68 -4.21
C THR A 68 10.55 6.79 -3.12
N TYR A 69 9.43 6.13 -3.43
CA TYR A 69 8.78 5.21 -2.50
C TYR A 69 9.73 4.06 -2.13
N PHE A 70 10.26 3.39 -3.12
CA PHE A 70 11.15 2.24 -2.93
C PHE A 70 12.55 2.62 -2.43
N ASP A 71 12.97 3.88 -2.56
CA ASP A 71 14.23 4.39 -1.99
C ASP A 71 14.15 4.69 -0.49
N GLY A 72 13.01 4.41 0.15
CA GLY A 72 12.89 4.44 1.61
C GLY A 72 11.66 5.18 2.14
N ALA A 73 10.90 5.91 1.31
CA ALA A 73 9.70 6.60 1.80
C ALA A 73 8.67 5.63 2.38
N TYR A 74 8.62 4.39 1.91
CA TYR A 74 7.74 3.33 2.44
C TYR A 74 7.86 3.11 3.96
N LEU A 75 9.03 3.36 4.55
CA LEU A 75 9.26 3.21 6.00
C LEU A 75 8.37 4.14 6.84
N LEU A 76 7.96 5.26 6.28
CA LEU A 76 7.10 6.26 6.91
C LEU A 76 5.65 6.19 6.42
N ASP A 77 5.35 5.35 5.45
CA ASP A 77 4.02 5.17 4.90
C ASP A 77 3.06 4.62 5.98
N PRO A 78 1.90 5.27 6.22
CA PRO A 78 0.90 4.80 7.17
C PRO A 78 0.41 3.37 6.89
N PHE A 79 0.24 2.98 5.62
CA PHE A 79 -0.24 1.65 5.24
C PHE A 79 0.84 0.57 5.42
N TYR A 80 2.10 0.87 5.06
CA TYR A 80 3.21 -0.02 5.36
C TYR A 80 3.38 -0.22 6.88
N ASN A 81 3.27 0.86 7.65
CA ASN A 81 3.32 0.78 9.11
C ASN A 81 2.13 0.00 9.69
N LEU A 82 0.95 0.08 9.09
CA LEU A 82 -0.22 -0.71 9.45
C LEU A 82 0.05 -2.21 9.23
N TYR A 83 0.58 -2.57 8.05
CA TYR A 83 1.05 -3.94 7.74
C TYR A 83 2.09 -4.44 8.75
N LYS A 84 3.13 -3.64 9.03
CA LYS A 84 4.21 -4.01 9.99
C LYS A 84 3.71 -4.20 11.42
N LYS A 85 2.59 -3.62 11.80
CA LYS A 85 1.89 -3.83 13.09
C LYS A 85 1.04 -5.10 13.10
N GLY A 86 1.00 -5.85 12.00
CA GLY A 86 0.24 -7.09 11.89
C GLY A 86 -1.26 -6.91 11.67
N ALA A 87 -1.66 -5.80 11.03
CA ALA A 87 -3.07 -5.58 10.71
C ALA A 87 -3.69 -6.76 9.95
N ASP A 88 -4.98 -6.94 10.13
CA ASP A 88 -5.74 -7.93 9.38
C ASP A 88 -5.85 -7.54 7.90
N GLU A 89 -6.21 -8.51 7.07
CA GLU A 89 -6.57 -8.21 5.68
C GLU A 89 -7.90 -7.43 5.64
N GLY A 90 -8.02 -6.54 4.67
CA GLY A 90 -9.20 -5.69 4.57
C GLY A 90 -8.96 -4.42 3.77
N VAL A 91 -9.91 -3.49 3.85
CA VAL A 91 -9.92 -2.21 3.13
C VAL A 91 -9.69 -1.07 4.12
N TYR A 92 -8.64 -0.29 3.88
CA TYR A 92 -8.17 0.78 4.74
C TYR A 92 -8.08 2.10 3.96
N ARG A 93 -8.64 3.17 4.48
CA ARG A 93 -8.57 4.50 3.89
C ARG A 93 -7.51 5.35 4.60
N LEU A 94 -6.75 6.15 3.85
CA LEU A 94 -5.68 6.98 4.41
C LEU A 94 -6.13 7.80 5.63
N LYS A 95 -7.28 8.44 5.55
CA LYS A 95 -7.83 9.24 6.66
C LYS A 95 -8.14 8.46 7.96
N GLU A 96 -8.24 7.13 7.88
CA GLU A 96 -8.50 6.25 9.03
C GLU A 96 -7.20 5.74 9.67
N VAL A 97 -6.12 5.65 8.88
CA VAL A 97 -4.84 5.07 9.30
C VAL A 97 -3.75 6.11 9.49
N ALA A 98 -3.88 7.27 8.83
CA ALA A 98 -2.90 8.35 8.96
C ALA A 98 -2.88 8.92 10.41
N PRO A 99 -1.70 9.19 10.95
CA PRO A 99 -1.57 9.81 12.26
C PRO A 99 -2.06 11.28 12.23
N GLU A 100 -2.32 11.85 13.40
CA GLU A 100 -2.93 13.19 13.52
C GLU A 100 -2.10 14.29 12.85
N LEU A 101 -0.78 14.19 12.88
CA LEU A 101 0.14 15.17 12.28
C LEU A 101 0.67 14.73 10.90
N PHE A 102 -0.08 13.89 10.18
CA PHE A 102 0.35 13.33 8.90
C PHE A 102 0.85 14.39 7.90
N ILE A 103 0.11 15.49 7.73
CA ILE A 103 0.48 16.58 6.81
C ILE A 103 1.75 17.34 7.22
N GLU A 104 2.18 17.21 8.46
CA GLU A 104 3.40 17.83 8.99
C GLU A 104 4.63 16.93 8.83
N THR A 105 4.44 15.65 8.49
CA THR A 105 5.53 14.68 8.35
C THR A 105 6.41 14.98 7.15
N GLU A 106 7.66 14.52 7.22
CA GLU A 106 8.58 14.54 6.07
C GLU A 106 8.07 13.63 4.93
N TYR A 107 7.40 12.52 5.26
CA TYR A 107 6.73 11.66 4.28
C TYR A 107 5.72 12.45 3.45
N TYR A 108 4.81 13.18 4.11
CA TYR A 108 3.83 14.00 3.39
C TYR A 108 4.50 15.08 2.56
N LYS A 109 5.40 15.88 3.14
CA LYS A 109 6.00 17.05 2.49
C LYS A 109 6.91 16.69 1.32
N ARG A 110 7.71 15.64 1.46
CA ARG A 110 8.74 15.27 0.47
C ARG A 110 8.27 14.22 -0.53
N TYR A 111 7.34 13.37 -0.13
CA TYR A 111 6.86 12.28 -0.97
C TYR A 111 5.37 12.46 -1.33
N PHE A 112 4.46 12.25 -0.39
CA PHE A 112 3.03 12.14 -0.65
C PHE A 112 2.46 13.34 -1.41
N LYS A 113 2.81 14.56 -1.03
CA LYS A 113 2.40 15.79 -1.71
C LYS A 113 2.81 15.81 -3.20
N ASN A 114 3.95 15.22 -3.54
CA ASN A 114 4.47 15.19 -4.90
C ASN A 114 3.77 14.16 -5.78
N THR A 115 3.11 13.14 -5.19
CA THR A 115 2.29 12.17 -5.94
C THR A 115 1.03 12.78 -6.52
N ARG A 116 0.62 13.97 -6.03
CA ARG A 116 -0.65 14.64 -6.35
C ARG A 116 -1.89 13.84 -5.94
N ILE A 117 -1.73 12.81 -5.12
CA ILE A 117 -2.84 12.03 -4.57
C ILE A 117 -3.55 12.89 -3.52
N VAL A 118 -4.86 13.02 -3.65
CA VAL A 118 -5.72 13.77 -2.72
C VAL A 118 -6.48 12.87 -1.75
N ASP A 119 -6.70 11.62 -2.13
CA ASP A 119 -7.26 10.56 -1.28
C ASP A 119 -6.74 9.21 -1.73
N GLU A 120 -6.54 8.30 -0.77
CA GLU A 120 -5.98 6.98 -1.02
C GLU A 120 -6.68 5.92 -0.17
N THR A 121 -6.87 4.76 -0.77
CA THR A 121 -7.40 3.56 -0.11
C THR A 121 -6.51 2.38 -0.47
N VAL A 122 -6.20 1.54 0.50
CA VAL A 122 -5.42 0.33 0.29
C VAL A 122 -6.23 -0.89 0.69
N ILE A 123 -6.19 -1.91 -0.15
CA ILE A 123 -6.64 -3.26 0.19
C ILE A 123 -5.41 -4.07 0.59
N LEU A 124 -5.41 -4.64 1.79
CA LEU A 124 -4.41 -5.63 2.20
C LEU A 124 -4.98 -7.03 2.02
N VAL A 125 -4.29 -7.88 1.25
CA VAL A 125 -4.68 -9.27 0.99
C VAL A 125 -3.55 -10.20 1.37
N LYS A 126 -3.77 -11.10 2.32
CA LYS A 126 -2.82 -12.16 2.68
C LYS A 126 -2.88 -13.26 1.61
N ILE A 127 -1.85 -13.36 0.79
CA ILE A 127 -1.73 -14.40 -0.25
C ILE A 127 -1.19 -15.69 0.36
N SER A 128 -0.20 -15.58 1.26
CA SER A 128 0.37 -16.69 1.99
C SER A 128 0.76 -16.25 3.40
N LYS A 129 1.41 -17.14 4.17
CA LYS A 129 1.97 -16.78 5.49
C LYS A 129 3.08 -15.73 5.37
N ALA A 130 3.81 -15.71 4.26
CA ALA A 130 4.95 -14.84 4.05
C ALA A 130 4.61 -13.57 3.24
N VAL A 131 3.59 -13.60 2.39
CA VAL A 131 3.32 -12.57 1.40
C VAL A 131 1.94 -11.93 1.63
N THR A 132 1.92 -10.62 1.77
CA THR A 132 0.72 -9.78 1.75
C THR A 132 0.80 -8.86 0.54
N LEU A 133 -0.28 -8.71 -0.20
CA LEU A 133 -0.37 -7.69 -1.23
C LEU A 133 -1.01 -6.44 -0.66
N GLY A 134 -0.42 -5.28 -0.97
CA GLY A 134 -1.02 -3.97 -0.81
C GLY A 134 -1.49 -3.46 -2.17
N VAL A 135 -2.80 -3.33 -2.34
CA VAL A 135 -3.40 -2.76 -3.56
C VAL A 135 -3.84 -1.35 -3.25
N ALA A 136 -3.04 -0.38 -3.65
CA ALA A 136 -3.26 1.04 -3.40
C ALA A 136 -4.05 1.66 -4.56
N PHE A 137 -5.13 2.35 -4.23
CA PHE A 137 -5.94 3.13 -5.14
C PHE A 137 -5.87 4.59 -4.73
N GLY A 138 -5.50 5.45 -5.66
CA GLY A 138 -5.40 6.87 -5.43
C GLY A 138 -6.27 7.68 -6.39
N ILE A 139 -6.73 8.84 -5.94
CA ILE A 139 -7.25 9.87 -6.82
C ILE A 139 -6.25 11.01 -6.90
N ARG A 140 -5.80 11.33 -8.11
CA ARG A 140 -4.75 12.31 -8.38
C ARG A 140 -5.28 13.66 -8.86
N LYS A 141 -6.51 13.71 -9.36
CA LYS A 141 -7.12 14.91 -9.93
C LYS A 141 -8.55 15.07 -9.47
N GLY A 142 -8.91 16.30 -9.10
CA GLY A 142 -10.28 16.64 -8.74
C GLY A 142 -10.64 16.33 -7.29
N ASP A 143 -11.92 16.35 -7.02
CA ASP A 143 -12.48 16.00 -5.72
C ASP A 143 -12.67 14.49 -5.60
N VAL A 144 -12.64 13.99 -4.38
CA VAL A 144 -13.05 12.61 -4.10
C VAL A 144 -14.42 12.34 -4.72
N PRO A 145 -14.58 11.28 -5.52
CA PRO A 145 -15.82 11.02 -6.26
C PRO A 145 -17.04 11.05 -5.35
N ARG A 146 -18.06 11.81 -5.77
CA ARG A 146 -19.34 11.83 -5.07
C ARG A 146 -19.95 10.45 -5.16
N GLY A 147 -20.18 9.80 -4.02
CA GLY A 147 -20.74 8.45 -3.96
C GLY A 147 -19.71 7.34 -3.75
N PHE A 148 -18.40 7.67 -3.58
CA PHE A 148 -17.44 6.69 -3.09
C PHE A 148 -17.92 6.12 -1.75
N LYS A 149 -18.19 4.83 -1.75
CA LYS A 149 -18.67 4.12 -0.58
C LYS A 149 -17.65 3.06 -0.18
N ILE A 150 -16.77 3.43 0.73
CA ILE A 150 -15.80 2.49 1.29
C ILE A 150 -16.46 1.23 1.84
N GLN A 151 -17.70 1.36 2.31
CA GLN A 151 -18.45 0.22 2.82
C GLN A 151 -18.76 -0.80 1.72
N GLU A 152 -19.09 -0.37 0.50
CA GLU A 152 -19.29 -1.28 -0.64
C GLU A 152 -17.98 -2.01 -1.01
N MET A 153 -16.82 -1.34 -0.95
CA MET A 153 -15.54 -2.01 -1.11
C MET A 153 -15.28 -3.05 0.00
N ARG A 154 -15.62 -2.72 1.24
CA ARG A 154 -15.48 -3.66 2.36
C ARG A 154 -16.39 -4.89 2.22
N GLU A 155 -17.59 -4.70 1.72
CA GLU A 155 -18.53 -5.79 1.45
C GLU A 155 -18.09 -6.67 0.29
N THR A 156 -17.44 -6.11 -0.73
CA THR A 156 -16.90 -6.86 -1.87
C THR A 156 -15.48 -7.41 -1.63
N PHE A 157 -14.81 -7.01 -0.57
CA PHE A 157 -13.46 -7.44 -0.23
C PHE A 157 -13.27 -8.97 -0.29
N PRO A 158 -14.18 -9.83 0.23
CA PRO A 158 -14.00 -11.28 0.16
C PRO A 158 -13.86 -11.81 -1.27
N ILE A 159 -14.52 -11.18 -2.24
CA ILE A 159 -14.42 -11.55 -3.66
C ILE A 159 -13.04 -11.17 -4.19
N PHE A 160 -12.59 -9.95 -3.93
CA PHE A 160 -11.27 -9.46 -4.34
C PHE A 160 -10.14 -10.28 -3.74
N ALA A 161 -10.21 -10.55 -2.44
CA ALA A 161 -9.23 -11.38 -1.75
C ALA A 161 -9.18 -12.81 -2.29
N SER A 162 -10.33 -13.39 -2.61
CA SER A 162 -10.42 -14.72 -3.21
C SER A 162 -9.83 -14.76 -4.62
N ALA A 163 -10.16 -13.79 -5.47
CA ALA A 163 -9.62 -13.70 -6.83
C ALA A 163 -8.11 -13.48 -6.82
N ALA A 164 -7.61 -12.58 -5.97
CA ALA A 164 -6.20 -12.34 -5.78
C ALA A 164 -5.47 -13.61 -5.33
N ARG A 165 -5.97 -14.31 -4.31
CA ARG A 165 -5.37 -15.57 -3.86
C ARG A 165 -5.35 -16.62 -4.97
N GLN A 166 -6.41 -16.78 -5.74
CA GLN A 166 -6.44 -17.73 -6.85
C GLN A 166 -5.45 -17.36 -7.95
N HIS A 167 -5.31 -16.07 -8.27
CA HIS A 167 -4.38 -15.62 -9.29
C HIS A 167 -2.93 -15.90 -8.87
N TRP A 168 -2.53 -15.49 -7.67
CA TRP A 168 -1.15 -15.64 -7.19
C TRP A 168 -0.84 -16.96 -6.47
N SER A 169 -1.82 -17.86 -6.28
CA SER A 169 -1.58 -19.20 -5.72
C SER A 169 -0.99 -20.20 -6.71
N ARG A 170 -1.06 -19.92 -8.01
CA ARG A 170 -0.38 -20.71 -9.03
C ARG A 170 1.11 -20.47 -8.89
N GLU A 171 1.86 -21.55 -8.65
CA GLU A 171 3.26 -21.56 -8.29
C GLU A 171 4.10 -20.53 -9.06
N ASN A 172 4.88 -19.73 -8.31
CA ASN A 172 5.95 -18.85 -8.77
C ASN A 172 5.60 -17.52 -9.45
N GLN A 173 4.37 -17.04 -9.51
CA GLN A 173 4.12 -15.71 -10.12
C GLN A 173 4.73 -14.55 -9.31
N LEU A 174 4.89 -14.71 -8.00
CA LEU A 174 5.58 -13.73 -7.14
C LEU A 174 7.06 -14.07 -6.90
N SER A 175 7.50 -15.30 -7.17
CA SER A 175 8.89 -15.73 -6.98
C SER A 175 9.91 -14.86 -7.71
N PRO A 176 9.74 -14.51 -9.01
CA PRO A 176 10.70 -13.66 -9.70
C PRO A 176 10.85 -12.27 -9.07
N LEU A 177 9.76 -11.72 -8.53
CA LEU A 177 9.77 -10.42 -7.84
C LEU A 177 10.50 -10.49 -6.49
N LEU A 178 10.48 -11.67 -5.86
CA LEU A 178 11.17 -11.93 -4.59
C LEU A 178 12.63 -12.31 -4.81
N ASP A 179 12.96 -12.97 -5.91
CA ASP A 179 14.33 -13.42 -6.25
C ASP A 179 15.21 -12.26 -6.75
N ASP A 180 14.65 -11.29 -7.46
CA ASP A 180 15.36 -10.06 -7.86
C ASP A 180 15.74 -9.21 -6.64
N ASP A 181 14.91 -9.23 -5.59
CA ASP A 181 15.20 -8.60 -4.30
C ASP A 181 16.22 -9.36 -3.45
N LEU A 182 16.54 -10.63 -3.73
CA LEU A 182 17.63 -11.33 -3.03
C LEU A 182 18.99 -10.68 -3.31
N ASN A 183 19.20 -10.05 -4.45
CA ASN A 183 20.37 -9.22 -4.74
C ASN A 183 20.24 -7.78 -4.20
N HIS A 184 19.03 -7.25 -4.02
CA HIS A 184 18.74 -5.95 -3.42
C HIS A 184 18.22 -6.05 -1.97
N GLY A 185 17.89 -7.23 -1.49
CA GLY A 185 17.35 -7.49 -0.14
C GLY A 185 18.28 -7.05 0.99
N GLN A 186 19.59 -7.03 0.76
CA GLN A 186 20.56 -6.47 1.71
C GLN A 186 20.36 -4.95 1.89
N PHE A 187 19.99 -4.21 0.85
CA PHE A 187 19.78 -2.77 0.97
C PHE A 187 18.49 -2.41 1.69
N GLY A 188 17.39 -3.12 1.41
CA GLY A 188 16.10 -2.94 2.10
C GLY A 188 16.19 -3.30 3.59
N SER A 189 16.85 -4.42 3.92
CA SER A 189 17.11 -4.80 5.31
C SER A 189 18.06 -3.81 6.02
N THR A 190 18.98 -3.20 5.29
CA THR A 190 19.89 -2.17 5.80
C THR A 190 19.15 -0.87 6.12
N LEU A 191 18.22 -0.43 5.26
CA LEU A 191 17.39 0.76 5.51
C LEU A 191 16.44 0.55 6.69
N ASP A 192 15.75 -0.59 6.76
CA ASP A 192 14.90 -0.98 7.90
C ASP A 192 15.73 -1.03 9.20
N ALA A 193 16.93 -1.60 9.15
CA ALA A 193 17.84 -1.65 10.28
C ALA A 193 18.35 -0.26 10.67
N ALA A 194 18.71 0.59 9.69
CA ALA A 194 19.14 1.96 9.94
C ALA A 194 18.01 2.78 10.59
N PHE A 195 16.77 2.63 10.13
CA PHE A 195 15.61 3.29 10.73
C PHE A 195 15.32 2.76 12.14
N LYS A 196 15.44 1.46 12.37
CA LYS A 196 15.29 0.84 13.70
C LYS A 196 16.40 1.27 14.65
N ASN A 197 17.61 1.47 14.16
CA ASN A 197 18.78 1.86 14.96
C ASN A 197 19.00 3.39 15.00
N PHE A 198 18.09 4.15 14.36
CA PHE A 198 18.20 5.61 14.35
C PHE A 198 18.21 6.18 15.77
N GLY A 199 19.29 6.90 16.09
CA GLY A 199 19.47 7.58 17.38
C GLY A 199 20.03 6.71 18.50
N THR A 200 20.24 5.40 18.32
CA THR A 200 20.67 4.47 19.40
C THR A 200 22.05 4.81 20.00
N GLU A 201 22.88 5.59 19.30
CA GLU A 201 24.18 6.05 19.82
C GLU A 201 24.06 7.19 20.84
N TYR A 202 22.95 7.95 20.82
CA TYR A 202 22.76 9.17 21.61
C TYR A 202 21.52 9.15 22.48
N LEU A 203 20.59 8.26 22.21
CA LEU A 203 19.27 8.20 22.84
C LEU A 203 19.06 6.84 23.52
N THR A 204 18.34 6.86 24.61
CA THR A 204 17.86 5.61 25.24
C THR A 204 16.86 4.90 24.30
N MET A 205 16.63 3.62 24.52
CA MET A 205 15.66 2.85 23.76
C MET A 205 14.28 3.52 23.73
N ARG A 206 13.86 4.09 24.86
CA ARG A 206 12.57 4.78 24.98
C ARG A 206 12.52 6.08 24.18
N GLU A 207 13.58 6.86 24.20
CA GLU A 207 13.69 8.07 23.37
C GLU A 207 13.71 7.73 21.88
N CYS A 208 14.38 6.66 21.47
CA CYS A 208 14.34 6.17 20.09
C CYS A 208 12.92 5.79 19.66
N GLU A 209 12.12 5.15 20.52
CA GLU A 209 10.71 4.85 20.25
C GLU A 209 9.89 6.11 20.05
N VAL A 210 10.07 7.10 20.93
CA VAL A 210 9.41 8.41 20.83
C VAL A 210 9.77 9.10 19.52
N VAL A 211 11.07 9.19 19.17
CA VAL A 211 11.53 9.82 17.94
C VAL A 211 10.94 9.14 16.70
N ARG A 212 10.92 7.81 16.66
CA ARG A 212 10.31 7.07 15.54
C ARG A 212 8.81 7.35 15.38
N LEU A 213 8.08 7.51 16.48
CA LEU A 213 6.67 7.88 16.43
C LEU A 213 6.46 9.34 15.98
N ILE A 214 7.35 10.26 16.39
CA ILE A 214 7.35 11.65 15.90
C ILE A 214 7.58 11.68 14.38
N LEU A 215 8.59 10.95 13.87
CA LEU A 215 8.87 10.87 12.44
C LEU A 215 7.70 10.31 11.63
N LYS A 216 6.90 9.42 12.24
CA LYS A 216 5.67 8.88 11.65
C LYS A 216 4.47 9.82 11.76
N GLY A 217 4.57 10.94 12.50
CA GLY A 217 3.53 11.96 12.61
C GLY A 217 2.53 11.76 13.75
N TYR A 218 2.90 11.02 14.79
CA TYR A 218 2.06 10.92 16.00
C TYR A 218 2.20 12.17 16.87
N SER A 219 1.08 12.66 17.40
CA SER A 219 1.08 13.74 18.39
C SER A 219 1.65 13.27 19.74
N SER A 220 2.13 14.20 20.56
CA SER A 220 2.64 13.86 21.90
C SER A 220 1.61 13.12 22.75
N LYS A 221 0.31 13.45 22.59
CA LYS A 221 -0.79 12.78 23.27
C LYS A 221 -0.96 11.34 22.77
N ALA A 222 -0.89 11.11 21.45
CA ALA A 222 -0.96 9.78 20.87
C ALA A 222 0.23 8.93 21.29
N ILE A 223 1.44 9.51 21.30
CA ILE A 223 2.67 8.86 21.77
C ILE A 223 2.54 8.40 23.22
N ALA A 224 2.03 9.29 24.11
CA ALA A 224 1.82 8.95 25.52
C ALA A 224 0.82 7.80 25.74
N ASN A 225 -0.12 7.59 24.82
CA ASN A 225 -1.07 6.47 24.89
C ASN A 225 -0.52 5.16 24.29
N LEU A 226 0.47 5.25 23.41
CA LEU A 226 1.07 4.10 22.72
C LEU A 226 2.24 3.48 23.51
N LEU A 227 2.87 4.30 24.31
CA LEU A 227 4.05 3.97 25.11
C LEU A 227 3.74 3.90 26.60
#